data_2047e3a0d4729f10dcec111d80dffe0e
#
_entry.id   2047e3a0d4729f10dcec111d80dffe0e
#
_cell.length_a   1.000
_cell.length_b   1.000
_cell.length_c   1.000
_cell.angle_alpha   90.00
_cell.angle_beta   90.00
_cell.angle_gamma   90.00
#
_symmetry.space_group_name_H-M   'P 1'
#
loop_
_entity.id
_entity.type
_entity.pdbx_description
1 polymer ?
#
loop_
_entity_poly.entity_id
_entity_poly.type
_entity_poly.pdbx_seq_one_letter_code
_entity_poly.pdbx_strand_id
1 'polypeptide(L)'
;MKKAVAFFAVMLIVLSVFSQNLFSFANNVSPHESKEKEYPEVLERFSVFKASKVEKRIREAEEARKRELERLLSEEKKRKRIEQTLSNIKNGKTSLRKVFANTCFVGDSLINGLETYNILNSDKIISQVSARFSHLEDNIKKIISLNPKVLILHYGINMLWFDDTGLGWFIDDYSELVKKLKKQLPHTRIIVSGIFPVNEEVATDGIFIRVPDHNLAIEKMCKEIGVEFLDSTELVLGCKEYYGSDGIHFSASFYSEKWLPFIVENKGIIG
;
A
#
# COMPACT_ATOMS: atom_id res chain seq x y z
N MET A 1 -13.10 -21.78 -14.77
CA MET A 1 -13.73 -23.10 -14.80
C MET A 1 -12.83 -24.24 -14.31
N LYS A 2 -11.57 -24.41 -14.75
CA LYS A 2 -10.69 -25.54 -14.32
C LYS A 2 -10.37 -25.62 -12.81
N LYS A 3 -10.32 -24.50 -12.07
CA LYS A 3 -10.06 -24.49 -10.61
C LYS A 3 -11.26 -24.90 -9.76
N ALA A 4 -12.50 -24.70 -10.24
CA ALA A 4 -13.71 -25.11 -9.54
C ALA A 4 -13.94 -26.62 -9.62
N VAL A 5 -13.58 -27.24 -10.74
CA VAL A 5 -13.70 -28.71 -10.95
C VAL A 5 -12.70 -29.47 -10.06
N ALA A 6 -11.47 -28.93 -9.89
CA ALA A 6 -10.46 -29.54 -9.02
C ALA A 6 -10.88 -29.50 -7.54
N PHE A 7 -11.56 -28.46 -7.09
CA PHE A 7 -12.03 -28.33 -5.71
C PHE A 7 -13.19 -29.29 -5.39
N PHE A 8 -14.11 -29.52 -6.35
CA PHE A 8 -15.19 -30.50 -6.22
C PHE A 8 -14.67 -31.93 -6.17
N ALA A 9 -13.64 -32.25 -6.95
CA ALA A 9 -13.00 -33.58 -6.94
C ALA A 9 -12.30 -33.87 -5.61
N VAL A 10 -11.62 -32.91 -5.01
CA VAL A 10 -10.98 -33.06 -3.68
C VAL A 10 -12.03 -33.23 -2.57
N MET A 11 -13.15 -32.52 -2.64
CA MET A 11 -14.24 -32.66 -1.67
C MET A 11 -14.91 -34.03 -1.71
N LEU A 12 -15.08 -34.60 -2.92
CA LEU A 12 -15.63 -35.95 -3.09
C LEU A 12 -14.68 -37.04 -2.59
N ILE A 13 -13.37 -36.88 -2.74
CA ILE A 13 -12.35 -37.81 -2.23
C ILE A 13 -12.33 -37.77 -0.71
N VAL A 14 -12.42 -36.60 -0.08
CA VAL A 14 -12.47 -36.47 1.39
C VAL A 14 -13.72 -37.10 1.96
N LEU A 15 -14.87 -36.96 1.30
CA LEU A 15 -16.13 -37.60 1.73
C LEU A 15 -16.07 -39.14 1.56
N SER A 16 -15.43 -39.65 0.52
CA SER A 16 -15.30 -41.11 0.29
C SER A 16 -14.36 -41.76 1.28
N VAL A 17 -13.25 -41.12 1.63
CA VAL A 17 -12.30 -41.60 2.65
C VAL A 17 -12.92 -41.57 4.05
N PHE A 18 -13.77 -40.57 4.35
CA PHE A 18 -14.49 -40.47 5.62
C PHE A 18 -15.57 -41.56 5.76
N SER A 19 -16.29 -41.89 4.67
CA SER A 19 -17.31 -42.95 4.68
C SER A 19 -16.66 -44.38 4.84
N GLN A 20 -15.52 -44.61 4.18
CA GLN A 20 -14.81 -45.88 4.29
C GLN A 20 -14.21 -46.13 5.69
N ASN A 21 -13.69 -45.09 6.34
CA ASN A 21 -13.18 -45.18 7.71
C ASN A 21 -14.30 -45.41 8.75
N LEU A 22 -15.50 -44.83 8.54
CA LEU A 22 -16.66 -45.09 9.40
C LEU A 22 -17.16 -46.55 9.26
N PHE A 23 -17.15 -47.10 8.05
CA PHE A 23 -17.58 -48.46 7.77
C PHE A 23 -16.61 -49.52 8.33
N SER A 24 -15.29 -49.25 8.29
CA SER A 24 -14.24 -50.09 8.85
C SER A 24 -14.27 -50.11 10.39
N PHE A 25 -14.64 -48.99 11.02
CA PHE A 25 -14.75 -48.91 12.50
C PHE A 25 -15.98 -49.65 13.02
N ALA A 26 -17.09 -49.64 12.25
CA ALA A 26 -18.32 -50.36 12.64
C ALA A 26 -18.21 -51.88 12.58
N ASN A 27 -17.31 -52.40 11.73
CA ASN A 27 -17.16 -53.88 11.56
C ASN A 27 -16.12 -54.55 12.45
N ASN A 28 -15.36 -53.80 13.27
CA ASN A 28 -14.30 -54.34 14.13
C ASN A 28 -14.64 -54.34 15.61
N VAL A 29 -15.89 -54.12 16.01
CA VAL A 29 -16.32 -54.22 17.40
C VAL A 29 -16.95 -55.61 17.61
N SER A 30 -16.18 -56.50 18.22
CA SER A 30 -16.64 -57.81 18.74
C SER A 30 -17.74 -57.60 19.79
N PRO A 31 -18.82 -58.37 19.80
CA PRO A 31 -19.87 -58.23 20.81
C PRO A 31 -19.40 -58.79 22.16
N HIS A 32 -19.03 -57.92 23.08
CA HIS A 32 -18.91 -58.28 24.48
C HIS A 32 -20.24 -57.92 25.16
N GLU A 33 -21.01 -58.93 25.45
CA GLU A 33 -22.23 -58.84 26.28
C GLU A 33 -21.88 -58.24 27.65
N SER A 34 -22.44 -57.11 27.97
CA SER A 34 -22.99 -56.69 29.26
C SER A 34 -22.98 -55.18 29.42
N LYS A 35 -24.15 -54.60 29.68
CA LYS A 35 -24.45 -53.21 30.07
C LYS A 35 -25.00 -52.28 28.95
N GLU A 36 -26.04 -52.73 28.30
CA GLU A 36 -26.75 -51.93 27.29
C GLU A 36 -27.73 -50.85 27.81
N LYS A 37 -27.74 -50.51 29.08
CA LYS A 37 -28.74 -49.61 29.66
C LYS A 37 -28.28 -48.19 30.03
N GLU A 38 -26.99 -47.86 29.90
CA GLU A 38 -26.48 -46.56 30.38
C GLU A 38 -25.91 -45.64 29.28
N TYR A 39 -25.90 -46.07 28.01
CA TYR A 39 -25.20 -45.39 26.93
C TYR A 39 -26.02 -44.49 25.97
N PRO A 40 -27.36 -44.62 25.84
CA PRO A 40 -28.12 -43.81 24.85
C PRO A 40 -28.03 -42.32 25.13
N GLU A 41 -28.14 -41.90 26.38
CA GLU A 41 -28.15 -40.49 26.79
C GLU A 41 -26.77 -39.80 26.63
N VAL A 42 -25.69 -40.54 26.88
CA VAL A 42 -24.31 -40.06 26.70
C VAL A 42 -23.98 -39.95 25.21
N LEU A 43 -24.39 -40.88 24.37
CA LEU A 43 -24.21 -40.83 22.92
C LEU A 43 -25.00 -39.73 22.28
N GLU A 44 -26.24 -39.49 22.73
CA GLU A 44 -27.06 -38.38 22.27
C GLU A 44 -26.45 -37.01 22.66
N ARG A 45 -26.00 -36.84 23.87
CA ARG A 45 -25.27 -35.62 24.31
C ARG A 45 -23.97 -35.43 23.56
N PHE A 46 -23.24 -36.48 23.24
CA PHE A 46 -22.01 -36.42 22.43
C PHE A 46 -22.31 -36.06 20.96
N SER A 47 -23.39 -36.57 20.40
CA SER A 47 -23.81 -36.23 19.03
C SER A 47 -24.29 -34.78 18.91
N VAL A 48 -25.06 -34.29 19.87
CA VAL A 48 -25.51 -32.90 19.95
C VAL A 48 -24.33 -31.95 20.15
N PHE A 49 -23.37 -32.29 21.03
CA PHE A 49 -22.17 -31.49 21.24
C PHE A 49 -21.30 -31.44 19.98
N LYS A 50 -21.10 -32.55 19.26
CA LYS A 50 -20.37 -32.58 17.99
C LYS A 50 -21.11 -31.79 16.91
N ALA A 51 -22.42 -31.90 16.79
CA ALA A 51 -23.22 -31.16 15.84
C ALA A 51 -23.13 -29.65 16.08
N SER A 52 -23.31 -29.19 17.32
CA SER A 52 -23.20 -27.76 17.66
C SER A 52 -21.82 -27.17 17.37
N LYS A 53 -20.74 -27.93 17.62
CA LYS A 53 -19.36 -27.52 17.32
C LYS A 53 -19.12 -27.44 15.80
N VAL A 54 -19.69 -28.36 15.03
CA VAL A 54 -19.60 -28.34 13.56
C VAL A 54 -20.37 -27.17 12.99
N GLU A 55 -21.61 -26.95 13.45
CA GLU A 55 -22.44 -25.81 13.04
C GLU A 55 -21.77 -24.46 13.33
N LYS A 56 -21.16 -24.33 14.52
CA LYS A 56 -20.37 -23.14 14.86
C LYS A 56 -19.22 -22.91 13.88
N ARG A 57 -18.46 -23.96 13.54
CA ARG A 57 -17.34 -23.87 12.56
C ARG A 57 -17.82 -23.54 11.15
N ILE A 58 -18.97 -24.08 10.73
CA ILE A 58 -19.57 -23.76 9.43
C ILE A 58 -19.94 -22.28 9.40
N ARG A 59 -20.63 -21.77 10.41
CA ARG A 59 -21.02 -20.35 10.49
C ARG A 59 -19.80 -19.42 10.50
N GLU A 60 -18.76 -19.73 11.27
CA GLU A 60 -17.51 -18.97 11.29
C GLU A 60 -16.82 -18.94 9.90
N ALA A 61 -16.83 -20.09 9.19
CA ALA A 61 -16.29 -20.18 7.84
C ALA A 61 -17.11 -19.40 6.81
N GLU A 62 -18.46 -19.43 6.92
CA GLU A 62 -19.35 -18.66 6.07
C GLU A 62 -19.18 -17.15 6.27
N GLU A 63 -19.08 -16.70 7.53
CA GLU A 63 -18.82 -15.31 7.87
C GLU A 63 -17.45 -14.84 7.37
N ALA A 64 -16.41 -15.69 7.50
CA ALA A 64 -15.07 -15.39 6.98
C ALA A 64 -15.09 -15.28 5.44
N ARG A 65 -15.80 -16.20 4.77
CA ARG A 65 -15.97 -16.17 3.31
C ARG A 65 -16.74 -14.92 2.84
N LYS A 66 -17.78 -14.53 3.58
CA LYS A 66 -18.55 -13.32 3.28
C LYS A 66 -17.68 -12.07 3.40
N ARG A 67 -16.92 -11.93 4.48
CA ARG A 67 -15.97 -10.81 4.68
C ARG A 67 -14.93 -10.74 3.57
N GLU A 68 -14.37 -11.89 3.18
CA GLU A 68 -13.39 -11.96 2.08
C GLU A 68 -14.01 -11.55 0.74
N LEU A 69 -15.23 -11.99 0.45
CA LEU A 69 -15.94 -11.58 -0.76
C LEU A 69 -16.23 -10.07 -0.77
N GLU A 70 -16.67 -9.50 0.35
CA GLU A 70 -16.89 -8.05 0.49
C GLU A 70 -15.59 -7.27 0.29
N ARG A 71 -14.46 -7.77 0.82
CA ARG A 71 -13.13 -7.19 0.61
C ARG A 71 -12.75 -7.19 -0.88
N LEU A 72 -12.87 -8.35 -1.55
CA LEU A 72 -12.54 -8.47 -2.99
C LEU A 72 -13.42 -7.57 -3.87
N LEU A 73 -14.72 -7.47 -3.58
CA LEU A 73 -15.62 -6.56 -4.29
C LEU A 73 -15.26 -5.09 -4.07
N SER A 74 -14.84 -4.74 -2.86
CA SER A 74 -14.35 -3.38 -2.52
C SER A 74 -13.08 -3.03 -3.30
N GLU A 75 -12.12 -3.97 -3.35
CA GLU A 75 -10.87 -3.80 -4.10
C GLU A 75 -11.14 -3.68 -5.61
N GLU A 76 -12.03 -4.49 -6.16
CA GLU A 76 -12.42 -4.40 -7.58
C GLU A 76 -13.09 -3.05 -7.90
N LYS A 77 -13.99 -2.57 -7.04
CA LYS A 77 -14.60 -1.24 -7.21
C LYS A 77 -13.54 -0.13 -7.17
N LYS A 78 -12.57 -0.22 -6.25
CA LYS A 78 -11.46 0.75 -6.17
C LYS A 78 -10.62 0.72 -7.45
N ARG A 79 -10.26 -0.46 -7.94
CA ARG A 79 -9.50 -0.62 -9.19
C ARG A 79 -10.25 0.00 -10.38
N LYS A 80 -11.53 -0.31 -10.56
CA LYS A 80 -12.34 0.27 -11.64
C LYS A 80 -12.42 1.79 -11.57
N ARG A 81 -12.49 2.39 -10.37
CA ARG A 81 -12.46 3.86 -10.20
C ARG A 81 -11.11 4.45 -10.60
N ILE A 82 -10.00 3.80 -10.25
CA ILE A 82 -8.66 4.21 -10.65
C ILE A 82 -8.54 4.18 -12.19
N GLU A 83 -8.87 3.04 -12.82
CA GLU A 83 -8.85 2.87 -14.27
C GLU A 83 -9.70 3.94 -14.99
N GLN A 84 -10.90 4.21 -14.48
CA GLN A 84 -11.79 5.25 -15.01
C GLN A 84 -11.18 6.66 -14.84
N THR A 85 -10.54 6.95 -13.71
CA THR A 85 -9.89 8.25 -13.46
C THR A 85 -8.73 8.45 -14.42
N LEU A 86 -7.86 7.44 -14.60
CA LEU A 86 -6.75 7.49 -15.56
C LEU A 86 -7.25 7.68 -17.00
N SER A 87 -8.28 6.94 -17.39
CA SER A 87 -8.93 7.10 -18.70
C SER A 87 -9.50 8.50 -18.89
N ASN A 88 -10.13 9.07 -17.87
CA ASN A 88 -10.68 10.41 -17.90
C ASN A 88 -9.59 11.49 -18.01
N ILE A 89 -8.45 11.31 -17.32
CA ILE A 89 -7.27 12.19 -17.45
C ILE A 89 -6.77 12.14 -18.89
N LYS A 90 -6.49 10.94 -19.41
CA LYS A 90 -5.96 10.72 -20.75
C LYS A 90 -6.86 11.32 -21.85
N ASN A 91 -8.17 11.24 -21.67
CA ASN A 91 -9.16 11.72 -22.65
C ASN A 91 -9.61 13.17 -22.38
N GLY A 92 -8.97 13.92 -21.48
CA GLY A 92 -9.28 15.31 -21.16
C GLY A 92 -10.64 15.52 -20.48
N LYS A 93 -11.29 14.45 -19.99
CA LYS A 93 -12.58 14.53 -19.28
C LYS A 93 -12.44 15.02 -17.84
N THR A 94 -11.26 14.90 -17.27
CA THR A 94 -10.89 15.48 -15.98
C THR A 94 -9.44 15.98 -16.02
N SER A 95 -9.10 16.91 -15.16
CA SER A 95 -7.73 17.45 -15.07
C SER A 95 -7.00 16.89 -13.85
N LEU A 96 -5.67 16.84 -13.91
CA LEU A 96 -4.83 16.52 -12.76
C LEU A 96 -5.10 17.45 -11.58
N ARG A 97 -5.32 18.75 -11.82
CA ARG A 97 -5.70 19.74 -10.78
C ARG A 97 -6.95 19.33 -10.02
N LYS A 98 -7.96 18.79 -10.71
CA LYS A 98 -9.19 18.31 -10.07
C LYS A 98 -8.94 17.03 -9.27
N VAL A 99 -8.17 16.09 -9.82
CA VAL A 99 -7.85 14.82 -9.15
C VAL A 99 -7.04 15.06 -7.88
N PHE A 100 -6.09 16.00 -7.90
CA PHE A 100 -5.24 16.32 -6.75
C PHE A 100 -5.72 17.53 -5.93
N ALA A 101 -6.98 17.98 -6.09
CA ALA A 101 -7.51 19.16 -5.41
C ALA A 101 -7.41 19.09 -3.86
N ASN A 102 -7.45 17.90 -3.29
CA ASN A 102 -7.36 17.65 -1.83
C ASN A 102 -5.99 17.10 -1.39
N THR A 103 -4.98 17.17 -2.28
CA THR A 103 -3.62 16.67 -2.02
C THR A 103 -2.67 17.87 -1.90
N CYS A 104 -1.88 17.88 -0.83
CA CYS A 104 -0.77 18.82 -0.66
C CYS A 104 0.54 18.11 -0.98
N PHE A 105 1.37 18.74 -1.81
CA PHE A 105 2.71 18.28 -2.15
C PHE A 105 3.73 19.16 -1.44
N VAL A 106 4.64 18.55 -0.71
CA VAL A 106 5.67 19.25 0.07
C VAL A 106 7.03 18.65 -0.23
N GLY A 107 8.01 19.49 -0.61
CA GLY A 107 9.30 18.95 -0.96
C GLY A 107 10.33 19.95 -1.46
N ASP A 108 11.31 19.40 -2.15
CA ASP A 108 12.44 20.12 -2.72
C ASP A 108 12.19 20.62 -4.18
N SER A 109 13.26 20.83 -4.93
CA SER A 109 13.20 21.29 -6.32
C SER A 109 12.42 20.33 -7.24
N LEU A 110 12.38 19.05 -6.95
CA LEU A 110 11.62 18.09 -7.74
C LEU A 110 10.10 18.32 -7.57
N ILE A 111 9.64 18.68 -6.38
CA ILE A 111 8.24 19.11 -6.17
C ILE A 111 7.97 20.49 -6.73
N ASN A 112 8.97 21.37 -6.72
CA ASN A 112 8.85 22.71 -7.32
C ASN A 112 8.52 22.65 -8.82
N GLY A 113 8.91 21.60 -9.53
CA GLY A 113 8.52 21.37 -10.92
C GLY A 113 7.02 21.39 -11.16
N LEU A 114 6.20 20.92 -10.22
CA LEU A 114 4.73 20.94 -10.31
C LEU A 114 4.18 22.37 -10.40
N GLU A 115 4.79 23.32 -9.69
CA GLU A 115 4.43 24.73 -9.69
C GLU A 115 5.05 25.44 -10.90
N THR A 116 6.35 25.27 -11.13
CA THR A 116 7.11 25.90 -12.22
C THR A 116 6.47 25.62 -13.59
N TYR A 117 6.04 24.39 -13.81
CA TYR A 117 5.35 23.99 -15.05
C TYR A 117 3.84 24.19 -14.99
N ASN A 118 3.31 24.82 -13.93
CA ASN A 118 1.89 25.10 -13.78
C ASN A 118 0.98 23.86 -13.95
N ILE A 119 1.43 22.70 -13.43
CA ILE A 119 0.72 21.42 -13.57
C ILE A 119 -0.41 21.31 -12.54
N LEU A 120 -0.12 21.64 -11.28
CA LEU A 120 -1.09 21.67 -10.18
C LEU A 120 -1.29 23.12 -9.69
N ASN A 121 -2.29 23.32 -8.83
CA ASN A 121 -2.54 24.62 -8.21
C ASN A 121 -1.45 24.92 -7.17
N SER A 122 -0.87 26.13 -7.20
CA SER A 122 0.21 26.55 -6.31
C SER A 122 -0.16 26.53 -4.83
N ASP A 123 -1.44 26.73 -4.49
CA ASP A 123 -1.95 26.61 -3.11
C ASP A 123 -1.86 25.18 -2.54
N LYS A 124 -1.60 24.20 -3.38
CA LYS A 124 -1.40 22.77 -3.00
C LYS A 124 0.07 22.34 -3.00
N ILE A 125 0.98 23.29 -3.24
CA ILE A 125 2.42 23.01 -3.34
C ILE A 125 3.16 23.84 -2.29
N ILE A 126 4.03 23.19 -1.52
CA ILE A 126 4.96 23.84 -0.58
C ILE A 126 6.33 23.30 -0.91
N SER A 127 7.08 24.05 -1.70
CA SER A 127 8.38 23.60 -2.21
C SER A 127 9.41 24.69 -2.19
N GLN A 128 10.68 24.28 -2.15
CA GLN A 128 11.81 25.18 -2.25
C GLN A 128 12.98 24.50 -2.94
N VAL A 129 13.67 25.21 -3.81
CA VAL A 129 14.92 24.73 -4.41
C VAL A 129 15.95 24.47 -3.32
N SER A 130 16.65 23.36 -3.42
CA SER A 130 17.64 22.88 -2.41
C SER A 130 17.06 22.68 -1.00
N ALA A 131 15.73 22.47 -0.89
CA ALA A 131 15.08 22.27 0.40
C ALA A 131 15.66 21.04 1.14
N ARG A 132 15.78 21.22 2.45
CA ARG A 132 16.14 20.22 3.45
C ARG A 132 15.02 20.04 4.47
N PHE A 133 15.22 19.25 5.50
CA PHE A 133 14.20 19.03 6.55
C PHE A 133 13.85 20.30 7.32
N SER A 134 14.74 21.29 7.43
CA SER A 134 14.41 22.61 7.97
C SER A 134 13.27 23.27 7.23
N HIS A 135 13.21 23.16 5.89
CA HIS A 135 12.08 23.65 5.10
C HIS A 135 10.76 22.93 5.49
N LEU A 136 10.80 21.61 5.70
CA LEU A 136 9.62 20.88 6.17
C LEU A 136 9.19 21.37 7.56
N GLU A 137 10.13 21.52 8.47
CA GLU A 137 9.88 21.98 9.84
C GLU A 137 9.27 23.38 9.89
N ASP A 138 9.81 24.32 9.13
CA ASP A 138 9.31 25.71 9.03
C ASP A 138 7.88 25.77 8.50
N ASN A 139 7.50 24.82 7.63
CA ASN A 139 6.20 24.77 6.98
C ASN A 139 5.15 23.90 7.69
N ILE A 140 5.47 23.25 8.80
CA ILE A 140 4.53 22.37 9.54
C ILE A 140 3.22 23.10 9.86
N LYS A 141 3.28 24.34 10.37
CA LYS A 141 2.08 25.12 10.71
C LYS A 141 1.22 25.40 9.48
N LYS A 142 1.83 25.71 8.34
CA LYS A 142 1.14 25.93 7.06
C LYS A 142 0.46 24.63 6.59
N ILE A 143 1.17 23.50 6.63
CA ILE A 143 0.63 22.18 6.25
C ILE A 143 -0.56 21.83 7.12
N ILE A 144 -0.47 22.03 8.44
CA ILE A 144 -1.57 21.78 9.37
C ILE A 144 -2.78 22.67 9.06
N SER A 145 -2.56 23.96 8.76
CA SER A 145 -3.66 24.87 8.43
C SER A 145 -4.37 24.53 7.14
N LEU A 146 -3.68 23.93 6.16
CA LEU A 146 -4.26 23.44 4.91
C LEU A 146 -5.14 22.20 5.12
N ASN A 147 -4.87 21.41 6.18
CA ASN A 147 -5.61 20.21 6.53
C ASN A 147 -5.95 19.30 5.32
N PRO A 148 -4.97 18.89 4.51
CA PRO A 148 -5.21 18.17 3.28
C PRO A 148 -5.75 16.76 3.56
N LYS A 149 -6.53 16.18 2.63
CA LYS A 149 -6.90 14.76 2.73
C LYS A 149 -5.70 13.83 2.49
N VAL A 150 -4.79 14.26 1.62
CA VAL A 150 -3.55 13.53 1.29
C VAL A 150 -2.39 14.51 1.38
N LEU A 151 -1.32 14.11 2.04
CA LEU A 151 -0.05 14.83 2.12
C LEU A 151 1.03 13.98 1.49
N ILE A 152 1.68 14.47 0.43
CA ILE A 152 2.82 13.81 -0.20
C ILE A 152 4.08 14.58 0.16
N LEU A 153 5.03 13.90 0.79
CA LEU A 153 6.33 14.43 1.16
C LEU A 153 7.39 13.86 0.22
N HIS A 154 8.21 14.71 -0.37
CA HIS A 154 9.33 14.31 -1.23
C HIS A 154 10.58 15.08 -0.88
N TYR A 155 11.48 14.47 -0.16
CA TYR A 155 12.75 15.03 0.30
C TYR A 155 13.85 13.98 0.22
N GLY A 156 15.09 14.45 0.10
CA GLY A 156 16.24 13.61 0.32
C GLY A 156 17.41 13.87 -0.62
N ILE A 157 17.16 14.25 -1.88
CA ILE A 157 18.23 14.44 -2.87
C ILE A 157 19.31 15.44 -2.42
N ASN A 158 18.94 16.43 -1.60
CA ASN A 158 19.85 17.46 -1.06
C ASN A 158 20.49 17.07 0.29
N MET A 159 20.25 15.85 0.78
CA MET A 159 20.63 15.40 2.13
C MET A 159 21.16 13.97 2.13
N LEU A 160 21.68 13.51 1.00
CA LEU A 160 22.29 12.19 0.91
C LEU A 160 23.59 12.13 1.74
N TRP A 161 23.88 10.95 2.30
CA TRP A 161 25.09 10.67 3.08
C TRP A 161 25.82 9.46 2.52
N PHE A 162 27.15 9.48 2.56
CA PHE A 162 27.98 8.37 2.09
C PHE A 162 28.01 7.19 3.06
N ASP A 163 27.94 7.47 4.36
CA ASP A 163 28.07 6.48 5.41
C ASP A 163 26.73 6.22 6.13
N ASP A 164 26.72 5.11 6.86
CA ASP A 164 25.50 4.66 7.55
C ASP A 164 25.18 5.51 8.80
N THR A 165 26.17 6.20 9.37
CA THR A 165 25.97 7.11 10.51
C THR A 165 25.14 8.32 10.05
N GLY A 166 25.55 8.94 8.94
CA GLY A 166 24.80 10.05 8.34
C GLY A 166 23.43 9.63 7.83
N LEU A 167 23.30 8.42 7.27
CA LEU A 167 22.00 7.84 6.91
C LEU A 167 21.13 7.67 8.16
N GLY A 168 21.69 7.26 9.30
CA GLY A 168 20.97 7.18 10.56
C GLY A 168 20.40 8.53 10.99
N TRP A 169 21.21 9.58 11.00
CA TRP A 169 20.76 10.95 11.32
C TRP A 169 19.67 11.44 10.38
N PHE A 170 19.82 11.19 9.08
CA PHE A 170 18.79 11.51 8.07
C PHE A 170 17.45 10.87 8.41
N ILE A 171 17.45 9.59 8.77
CA ILE A 171 16.23 8.86 9.10
C ILE A 171 15.62 9.30 10.42
N ASP A 172 16.43 9.58 11.43
CA ASP A 172 15.98 10.06 12.74
C ASP A 172 15.25 11.40 12.60
N ASP A 173 15.87 12.38 11.92
CA ASP A 173 15.28 13.69 11.67
C ASP A 173 13.98 13.59 10.87
N TYR A 174 13.99 12.80 9.78
CA TYR A 174 12.79 12.63 8.96
C TYR A 174 11.64 11.95 9.73
N SER A 175 11.99 10.92 10.51
CA SER A 175 11.05 10.18 11.35
C SER A 175 10.36 11.09 12.36
N GLU A 176 11.11 11.99 13.02
CA GLU A 176 10.56 12.94 13.99
C GLU A 176 9.53 13.89 13.33
N LEU A 177 9.86 14.46 12.17
CA LEU A 177 9.00 15.37 11.44
C LEU A 177 7.73 14.66 10.94
N VAL A 178 7.85 13.45 10.39
CA VAL A 178 6.70 12.66 9.92
C VAL A 178 5.79 12.25 11.08
N LYS A 179 6.35 11.84 12.23
CA LYS A 179 5.58 11.54 13.45
C LYS A 179 4.83 12.77 13.96
N LYS A 180 5.47 13.94 13.94
CA LYS A 180 4.85 15.22 14.33
C LYS A 180 3.66 15.56 13.43
N LEU A 181 3.82 15.43 12.11
CA LEU A 181 2.74 15.63 11.15
C LEU A 181 1.59 14.61 11.35
N LYS A 182 1.91 13.33 11.50
CA LYS A 182 0.90 12.28 11.72
C LYS A 182 0.06 12.53 12.97
N LYS A 183 0.70 13.00 14.06
CA LYS A 183 0.01 13.37 15.30
C LYS A 183 -0.93 14.56 15.12
N GLN A 184 -0.51 15.57 14.36
CA GLN A 184 -1.26 16.81 14.15
C GLN A 184 -2.34 16.69 13.08
N LEU A 185 -2.22 15.71 12.18
CA LEU A 185 -3.10 15.49 11.03
C LEU A 185 -3.68 14.05 11.07
N PRO A 186 -4.48 13.68 12.09
CA PRO A 186 -4.92 12.30 12.31
C PRO A 186 -5.83 11.75 11.19
N HIS A 187 -6.43 12.62 10.37
CA HIS A 187 -7.32 12.24 9.26
C HIS A 187 -6.66 12.39 7.89
N THR A 188 -5.40 12.82 7.83
CA THR A 188 -4.64 12.97 6.58
C THR A 188 -3.90 11.67 6.27
N ARG A 189 -4.03 11.19 5.04
CA ARG A 189 -3.15 10.14 4.52
C ARG A 189 -1.79 10.76 4.23
N ILE A 190 -0.76 10.34 4.93
CA ILE A 190 0.61 10.78 4.69
C ILE A 190 1.31 9.73 3.82
N ILE A 191 1.85 10.18 2.69
CA ILE A 191 2.61 9.39 1.73
C ILE A 191 3.99 10.01 1.64
N VAL A 192 5.03 9.24 1.98
CA VAL A 192 6.41 9.65 1.77
C VAL A 192 6.88 9.06 0.46
N SER A 193 7.25 9.91 -0.48
CA SER A 193 7.86 9.48 -1.74
C SER A 193 9.34 9.20 -1.55
N GLY A 194 9.80 8.08 -2.10
CA GLY A 194 11.23 7.82 -2.22
C GLY A 194 11.94 8.88 -3.06
N ILE A 195 13.23 9.04 -2.83
CA ILE A 195 14.12 9.90 -3.60
C ILE A 195 14.20 9.37 -5.02
N PHE A 196 14.02 10.22 -6.02
CA PHE A 196 14.14 9.80 -7.40
C PHE A 196 15.60 9.46 -7.73
N PRO A 197 15.86 8.34 -8.43
CA PRO A 197 17.17 8.11 -8.99
C PRO A 197 17.53 9.25 -9.96
N VAL A 198 18.82 9.55 -10.06
CA VAL A 198 19.35 10.47 -11.07
C VAL A 198 19.69 9.69 -12.33
N ASN A 199 19.91 10.40 -13.46
CA ASN A 199 20.38 9.79 -14.70
C ASN A 199 21.68 9.01 -14.47
N GLU A 200 21.86 7.90 -15.16
CA GLU A 200 23.04 7.02 -15.04
C GLU A 200 24.36 7.79 -15.23
N GLU A 201 24.41 8.77 -16.15
CA GLU A 201 25.61 9.59 -16.39
C GLU A 201 26.00 10.43 -15.16
N VAL A 202 25.02 10.81 -14.32
CA VAL A 202 25.23 11.58 -13.09
C VAL A 202 25.44 10.66 -11.90
N ALA A 203 24.89 9.43 -11.96
CA ALA A 203 24.93 8.47 -10.87
C ALA A 203 26.27 7.75 -10.70
N THR A 204 27.14 7.76 -11.74
CA THR A 204 28.36 6.93 -11.79
C THR A 204 29.40 7.30 -10.75
N ASP A 205 29.47 8.57 -10.36
CA ASP A 205 30.46 9.07 -9.39
C ASP A 205 29.79 9.97 -8.34
N GLY A 206 29.86 9.57 -7.08
CA GLY A 206 29.46 10.46 -6.01
C GLY A 206 28.30 9.97 -5.13
N ILE A 207 27.63 10.92 -4.48
CA ILE A 207 26.67 10.64 -3.41
C ILE A 207 25.39 9.97 -3.90
N PHE A 208 25.04 10.13 -5.19
CA PHE A 208 23.79 9.61 -5.74
C PHE A 208 23.70 8.08 -5.81
N ILE A 209 24.85 7.38 -5.77
CA ILE A 209 24.88 5.91 -5.66
C ILE A 209 24.20 5.42 -4.36
N ARG A 210 24.04 6.29 -3.36
CA ARG A 210 23.41 5.98 -2.07
C ARG A 210 21.89 6.16 -2.08
N VAL A 211 21.27 6.58 -3.18
CA VAL A 211 19.82 6.74 -3.30
C VAL A 211 19.06 5.45 -2.96
N PRO A 212 19.47 4.25 -3.44
CA PRO A 212 18.80 3.01 -3.08
C PRO A 212 18.80 2.72 -1.57
N ASP A 213 19.93 2.98 -0.89
CA ASP A 213 20.06 2.75 0.56
C ASP A 213 19.15 3.69 1.35
N HIS A 214 19.10 4.97 0.95
CA HIS A 214 18.18 5.95 1.55
C HIS A 214 16.73 5.56 1.34
N ASN A 215 16.36 5.12 0.14
CA ASN A 215 14.98 4.69 -0.16
C ASN A 215 14.58 3.47 0.67
N LEU A 216 15.46 2.49 0.83
CA LEU A 216 15.21 1.34 1.69
C LEU A 216 15.00 1.77 3.16
N ALA A 217 15.82 2.70 3.64
CA ALA A 217 15.69 3.24 5.00
C ALA A 217 14.40 4.06 5.19
N ILE A 218 14.02 4.87 4.20
CA ILE A 218 12.74 5.62 4.19
C ILE A 218 11.55 4.65 4.20
N GLU A 219 11.57 3.59 3.39
CA GLU A 219 10.50 2.58 3.38
C GLU A 219 10.32 1.93 4.75
N LYS A 220 11.44 1.52 5.38
CA LYS A 220 11.44 0.96 6.73
C LYS A 220 10.86 1.95 7.75
N MET A 221 11.31 3.20 7.73
CA MET A 221 10.77 4.28 8.56
C MET A 221 9.26 4.45 8.38
N CYS A 222 8.77 4.49 7.14
CA CYS A 222 7.35 4.60 6.84
C CYS A 222 6.54 3.44 7.43
N LYS A 223 7.04 2.22 7.31
CA LYS A 223 6.41 1.03 7.88
C LYS A 223 6.35 1.09 9.41
N GLU A 224 7.42 1.52 10.07
CA GLU A 224 7.49 1.66 11.54
C GLU A 224 6.55 2.76 12.06
N ILE A 225 6.46 3.89 11.37
CA ILE A 225 5.56 4.99 11.72
C ILE A 225 4.10 4.65 11.37
N GLY A 226 3.87 3.76 10.40
CA GLY A 226 2.54 3.44 9.85
C GLY A 226 2.01 4.56 8.95
N VAL A 227 2.87 5.09 8.06
CA VAL A 227 2.53 5.95 6.92
C VAL A 227 2.83 5.23 5.61
N GLU A 228 2.32 5.75 4.50
CA GLU A 228 2.53 5.09 3.21
C GLU A 228 3.88 5.48 2.60
N PHE A 229 4.56 4.54 1.97
CA PHE A 229 5.73 4.78 1.13
C PHE A 229 5.33 4.70 -0.35
N LEU A 230 5.82 5.62 -1.18
CA LEU A 230 5.65 5.61 -2.64
C LEU A 230 7.02 5.40 -3.27
N ASP A 231 7.27 4.18 -3.73
CA ASP A 231 8.46 3.89 -4.54
C ASP A 231 8.18 4.22 -6.00
N SER A 232 8.92 5.18 -6.54
CA SER A 232 8.87 5.57 -7.95
C SER A 232 10.13 5.16 -8.73
N THR A 233 11.02 4.35 -8.14
CA THR A 233 12.33 4.02 -8.69
C THR A 233 12.24 3.41 -10.08
N GLU A 234 11.45 2.35 -10.24
CA GLU A 234 11.27 1.67 -11.54
C GLU A 234 10.64 2.57 -12.60
N LEU A 235 9.64 3.38 -12.19
CA LEU A 235 9.05 4.37 -13.09
C LEU A 235 10.10 5.35 -13.61
N VAL A 236 10.89 5.92 -12.72
CA VAL A 236 11.88 6.96 -13.04
C VAL A 236 12.99 6.39 -13.92
N LEU A 237 13.52 5.22 -13.58
CA LEU A 237 14.52 4.52 -14.39
C LEU A 237 14.02 4.19 -15.80
N GLY A 238 12.73 3.93 -15.97
CA GLY A 238 12.07 3.71 -17.26
C GLY A 238 11.76 4.99 -18.05
N CYS A 239 12.07 6.17 -17.52
CA CYS A 239 11.71 7.48 -18.09
C CYS A 239 12.94 8.34 -18.43
N LYS A 240 14.00 7.71 -19.01
CA LYS A 240 15.29 8.38 -19.28
C LYS A 240 15.16 9.65 -20.17
N GLU A 241 14.24 9.65 -21.11
CA GLU A 241 13.98 10.76 -22.04
C GLU A 241 13.36 12.00 -21.38
N TYR A 242 12.89 11.89 -20.15
CA TYR A 242 12.25 12.98 -19.43
C TYR A 242 13.20 13.78 -18.54
N TYR A 243 14.44 13.34 -18.34
CA TYR A 243 15.42 14.10 -17.57
C TYR A 243 15.78 15.42 -18.27
N GLY A 244 15.99 16.45 -17.46
CA GLY A 244 16.64 17.67 -17.89
C GLY A 244 18.12 17.45 -18.21
N SER A 245 18.79 18.46 -18.71
CA SER A 245 20.21 18.43 -19.09
C SER A 245 21.15 18.18 -17.88
N ASP A 246 20.67 18.40 -16.65
CA ASP A 246 21.42 18.15 -15.43
C ASP A 246 21.33 16.68 -14.92
N GLY A 247 20.48 15.88 -15.56
CA GLY A 247 20.27 14.49 -15.18
C GLY A 247 19.59 14.25 -13.81
N ILE A 248 19.04 15.31 -13.22
CA ILE A 248 18.40 15.30 -11.88
C ILE A 248 16.94 15.73 -11.96
N HIS A 249 16.68 16.86 -12.65
CA HIS A 249 15.35 17.42 -12.80
C HIS A 249 14.63 16.84 -14.04
N PHE A 250 13.32 17.03 -14.08
CA PHE A 250 12.47 16.45 -15.13
C PHE A 250 11.70 17.51 -15.90
N SER A 251 11.34 17.14 -17.12
CA SER A 251 10.45 17.93 -17.98
C SER A 251 9.01 17.94 -17.43
N ALA A 252 8.19 18.90 -17.90
CA ALA A 252 6.77 18.99 -17.56
C ALA A 252 5.99 17.70 -17.85
N SER A 253 6.31 17.04 -18.97
CA SER A 253 5.66 15.77 -19.40
C SER A 253 5.90 14.63 -18.43
N PHE A 254 7.06 14.57 -17.76
CA PHE A 254 7.29 13.57 -16.72
C PHE A 254 6.24 13.66 -15.63
N TYR A 255 5.99 14.85 -15.09
CA TYR A 255 5.02 15.03 -14.02
C TYR A 255 3.60 14.74 -14.49
N SER A 256 3.19 15.28 -15.65
CA SER A 256 1.82 15.20 -16.11
C SER A 256 1.44 13.86 -16.73
N GLU A 257 2.37 13.18 -17.41
CA GLU A 257 2.10 11.96 -18.18
C GLU A 257 2.58 10.69 -17.47
N LYS A 258 3.54 10.80 -16.55
CA LYS A 258 4.15 9.66 -15.87
C LYS A 258 3.89 9.65 -14.37
N TRP A 259 4.45 10.59 -13.62
CA TRP A 259 4.49 10.52 -12.17
C TRP A 259 3.13 10.74 -11.50
N LEU A 260 2.36 11.75 -11.87
CA LEU A 260 1.04 11.97 -11.29
C LEU A 260 0.03 10.86 -11.64
N PRO A 261 -0.05 10.36 -12.90
CA PRO A 261 -0.82 9.14 -13.19
C PRO A 261 -0.36 7.91 -12.39
N PHE A 262 0.94 7.72 -12.20
CA PHE A 262 1.50 6.66 -11.36
C PHE A 262 1.04 6.77 -9.90
N ILE A 263 0.98 7.97 -9.34
CA ILE A 263 0.44 8.21 -8.00
C ILE A 263 -1.05 7.82 -7.94
N VAL A 264 -1.84 8.20 -8.95
CA VAL A 264 -3.26 7.81 -9.06
C VAL A 264 -3.39 6.29 -9.02
N GLU A 265 -2.60 5.59 -9.83
CA GLU A 265 -2.63 4.14 -9.96
C GLU A 265 -2.24 3.43 -8.65
N ASN A 266 -1.09 3.81 -8.09
CA ASN A 266 -0.48 3.09 -6.95
C ASN A 266 -1.04 3.51 -5.60
N LYS A 267 -1.53 4.73 -5.46
CA LYS A 267 -2.08 5.25 -4.20
C LYS A 267 -3.59 5.46 -4.22
N GLY A 268 -4.23 5.27 -5.36
CA GLY A 268 -5.68 5.36 -5.48
C GLY A 268 -6.21 6.75 -5.15
N ILE A 269 -5.51 7.80 -5.58
CA ILE A 269 -5.97 9.19 -5.48
C ILE A 269 -6.92 9.46 -6.65
N ILE A 270 -8.20 9.65 -6.38
CA ILE A 270 -9.26 9.70 -7.40
C ILE A 270 -10.10 10.99 -7.36
N GLY A 271 -9.69 11.99 -6.58
CA GLY A 271 -10.39 13.26 -6.45
C GLY A 271 -11.43 13.33 -5.34
#